data_99116cd7c7ebaf572894a47347d499de
#
_entry.id   99116cd7c7ebaf572894a47347d499de
#
_cell.length_a   1.000
_cell.length_b   1.000
_cell.length_c   1.000
_cell.angle_alpha   90.00
_cell.angle_beta   90.00
_cell.angle_gamma   90.00
#
_symmetry.space_group_name_H-M   'P 1'
#
loop_
_entity.id
_entity.type
_entity.pdbx_description
1 polymer ?
#
loop_
_entity_poly.entity_id
_entity_poly.type
_entity_poly.pdbx_seq_one_letter_code
_entity_poly.pdbx_strand_id
1 'polypeptide(L)'
;MPASRHIGRLVFSACVLWGASCVGSAAIAAPFQITSPSFKDGTVLDKKYVGNIKSNPNCVGENVSPALSWSNPPPDTKSFALMVIDPEGRAPAGVAHWVAYGIPASVTGFAEGEVSSASNKYVGGKSTMSLPNYMGPCTPPNVGFHHYTFILMATDLEPTALAPGMTREELTQALTGHVKGSTGIVGLFGRSE
;
A
#
# COMPACT_ATOMS: atom_id res chain seq x y z
N MET A 1 -25.35 97.67 -5.21
CA MET A 1 -25.80 96.47 -4.47
C MET A 1 -25.37 95.25 -5.23
N PRO A 2 -24.31 94.49 -4.80
CA PRO A 2 -23.95 93.28 -5.50
C PRO A 2 -24.45 92.00 -4.78
N ALA A 3 -24.95 91.06 -5.61
CA ALA A 3 -25.53 89.81 -5.20
C ALA A 3 -24.44 88.78 -4.93
N SER A 4 -24.50 88.13 -3.75
CA SER A 4 -23.59 87.04 -3.35
C SER A 4 -24.03 85.71 -4.00
N ARG A 5 -23.10 85.04 -4.67
CA ARG A 5 -23.28 83.69 -5.23
C ARG A 5 -22.65 82.69 -4.25
N HIS A 6 -23.52 81.85 -3.66
CA HIS A 6 -23.07 80.71 -2.90
C HIS A 6 -22.75 79.52 -3.85
N ILE A 7 -21.48 79.08 -3.86
CA ILE A 7 -21.06 77.90 -4.56
C ILE A 7 -21.09 76.72 -3.58
N GLY A 8 -22.05 75.84 -3.79
CA GLY A 8 -22.12 74.59 -3.01
C GLY A 8 -21.08 73.60 -3.49
N ARG A 9 -20.24 73.15 -2.59
CA ARG A 9 -19.32 72.06 -2.85
C ARG A 9 -20.03 70.72 -2.60
N LEU A 10 -20.19 69.93 -3.69
CA LEU A 10 -20.59 68.53 -3.62
C LEU A 10 -19.37 67.69 -3.22
N VAL A 11 -19.44 67.04 -2.06
CA VAL A 11 -18.45 66.05 -1.62
C VAL A 11 -18.93 64.69 -2.10
N PHE A 12 -18.24 64.11 -3.09
CA PHE A 12 -18.44 62.72 -3.48
C PHE A 12 -17.68 61.81 -2.54
N SER A 13 -18.45 61.08 -1.69
CA SER A 13 -17.91 60.03 -0.85
C SER A 13 -17.75 58.74 -1.68
N ALA A 14 -16.54 58.38 -2.02
CA ALA A 14 -16.23 57.12 -2.70
C ALA A 14 -16.19 55.99 -1.66
N CYS A 15 -17.20 55.12 -1.64
CA CYS A 15 -17.16 53.87 -0.91
C CYS A 15 -16.28 52.90 -1.64
N VAL A 16 -15.05 52.65 -1.10
CA VAL A 16 -14.18 51.57 -1.56
C VAL A 16 -14.66 50.26 -0.91
N LEU A 17 -15.32 49.42 -1.70
CA LEU A 17 -15.68 48.06 -1.29
C LEU A 17 -14.42 47.18 -1.38
N TRP A 18 -13.81 46.85 -0.25
CA TRP A 18 -12.78 45.83 -0.15
C TRP A 18 -13.45 44.44 -0.27
N GLY A 19 -13.35 43.83 -1.42
CA GLY A 19 -13.70 42.44 -1.63
C GLY A 19 -12.68 41.54 -0.95
N ALA A 20 -13.05 40.94 0.16
CA ALA A 20 -12.28 39.88 0.79
C ALA A 20 -12.32 38.63 -0.10
N SER A 21 -11.27 38.38 -0.89
CA SER A 21 -11.10 37.13 -1.63
C SER A 21 -10.74 36.04 -0.63
N CYS A 22 -11.69 35.18 -0.26
CA CYS A 22 -11.40 33.95 0.46
C CYS A 22 -10.61 33.01 -0.47
N VAL A 23 -9.29 32.98 -0.34
CA VAL A 23 -8.45 31.95 -0.95
C VAL A 23 -8.69 30.66 -0.17
N GLY A 24 -9.56 29.81 -0.67
CA GLY A 24 -9.80 28.47 -0.13
C GLY A 24 -8.51 27.67 -0.27
N SER A 25 -7.83 27.35 0.85
CA SER A 25 -6.76 26.38 0.86
C SER A 25 -7.33 25.03 0.44
N ALA A 26 -7.00 24.54 -0.75
CA ALA A 26 -7.27 23.16 -1.14
C ALA A 26 -6.48 22.25 -0.18
N ALA A 27 -7.18 21.52 0.68
CA ALA A 27 -6.56 20.48 1.50
C ALA A 27 -5.99 19.41 0.56
N ILE A 28 -4.66 19.21 0.61
CA ILE A 28 -4.02 18.10 -0.09
C ILE A 28 -4.53 16.82 0.56
N ALA A 29 -5.17 15.94 -0.23
CA ALA A 29 -5.63 14.65 0.27
C ALA A 29 -4.43 13.85 0.81
N ALA A 30 -4.63 13.18 1.96
CA ALA A 30 -3.58 12.34 2.53
C ALA A 30 -3.22 11.20 1.55
N PRO A 31 -1.94 10.83 1.41
CA PRO A 31 -1.50 9.84 0.45
C PRO A 31 -2.06 8.45 0.76
N PHE A 32 -2.27 7.64 -0.28
CA PHE A 32 -2.51 6.20 -0.13
C PHE A 32 -1.29 5.56 0.51
N GLN A 33 -1.50 4.89 1.63
CA GLN A 33 -0.40 4.41 2.46
C GLN A 33 -0.70 3.02 3.02
N ILE A 34 0.33 2.14 3.01
CA ILE A 34 0.37 0.91 3.78
C ILE A 34 1.34 1.09 4.95
N THR A 35 1.00 0.55 6.11
CA THR A 35 1.81 0.56 7.33
C THR A 35 1.73 -0.79 8.03
N SER A 36 2.63 -1.04 8.98
CA SER A 36 2.57 -2.22 9.84
C SER A 36 2.83 -1.83 11.30
N PRO A 37 2.02 -2.31 12.25
CA PRO A 37 2.38 -2.25 13.67
C PRO A 37 3.45 -3.30 14.05
N SER A 38 3.69 -4.30 13.19
CA SER A 38 4.62 -5.39 13.41
C SER A 38 6.07 -5.03 13.12
N PHE A 39 6.30 -4.07 12.21
CA PHE A 39 7.65 -3.57 11.85
C PHE A 39 7.55 -2.17 11.24
N LYS A 40 8.64 -1.42 11.26
CA LYS A 40 8.77 -0.14 10.57
C LYS A 40 9.39 -0.34 9.19
N ASP A 41 9.05 0.54 8.25
CA ASP A 41 9.64 0.53 6.91
C ASP A 41 11.17 0.56 6.96
N GLY A 42 11.81 -0.31 6.17
CA GLY A 42 13.26 -0.46 6.12
C GLY A 42 13.89 -1.10 7.36
N THR A 43 13.12 -1.71 8.27
CA THR A 43 13.69 -2.36 9.48
C THR A 43 13.69 -3.88 9.38
N VAL A 44 14.52 -4.51 10.22
CA VAL A 44 14.64 -5.97 10.29
C VAL A 44 13.36 -6.57 10.86
N LEU A 45 12.84 -7.58 10.18
CA LEU A 45 11.69 -8.38 10.61
C LEU A 45 12.05 -9.27 11.79
N ASP A 46 11.14 -9.38 12.76
CA ASP A 46 11.25 -10.35 13.84
C ASP A 46 11.25 -11.79 13.28
N LYS A 47 12.00 -12.68 13.93
CA LYS A 47 12.13 -14.09 13.55
C LYS A 47 10.79 -14.81 13.43
N LYS A 48 9.76 -14.44 14.21
CA LYS A 48 8.44 -15.04 14.13
C LYS A 48 7.76 -14.88 12.76
N TYR A 49 8.12 -13.82 11.99
CA TYR A 49 7.60 -13.58 10.64
C TYR A 49 8.34 -14.35 9.55
N VAL A 50 9.45 -14.99 9.88
CA VAL A 50 10.29 -15.80 8.96
C VAL A 50 9.59 -17.13 8.70
N GLY A 51 9.80 -17.68 7.49
CA GLY A 51 9.20 -18.94 7.07
C GLY A 51 9.59 -20.14 7.96
N ASN A 52 8.76 -21.17 7.93
CA ASN A 52 8.87 -22.37 8.77
C ASN A 52 8.82 -23.70 7.98
N ILE A 53 9.17 -23.69 6.68
CA ILE A 53 9.17 -24.92 5.88
C ILE A 53 10.21 -25.88 6.41
N LYS A 54 9.77 -26.98 7.01
CA LYS A 54 10.65 -27.95 7.68
C LYS A 54 11.73 -28.59 6.78
N SER A 55 11.42 -28.74 5.50
CA SER A 55 12.37 -29.29 4.51
C SER A 55 13.41 -28.28 4.01
N ASN A 56 13.26 -27.00 4.37
CA ASN A 56 14.19 -25.94 3.99
C ASN A 56 14.91 -25.40 5.23
N PRO A 57 16.23 -25.67 5.40
CA PRO A 57 16.99 -25.25 6.59
C PRO A 57 17.11 -23.73 6.73
N ASN A 58 16.77 -22.97 5.69
CA ASN A 58 16.78 -21.51 5.71
C ASN A 58 15.50 -20.91 6.31
N CYS A 59 14.44 -21.71 6.47
CA CYS A 59 13.15 -21.29 7.02
C CYS A 59 13.15 -21.48 8.55
N VAL A 60 13.76 -20.58 9.28
CA VAL A 60 14.09 -20.71 10.72
C VAL A 60 13.09 -20.05 11.67
N GLY A 61 11.94 -19.58 11.16
CA GLY A 61 10.94 -18.84 11.91
C GLY A 61 9.68 -19.62 12.24
N GLU A 62 8.57 -18.89 12.46
CA GLU A 62 7.26 -19.44 12.82
C GLU A 62 6.22 -19.25 11.70
N ASN A 63 6.55 -18.49 10.67
CA ASN A 63 5.68 -18.12 9.55
C ASN A 63 4.43 -17.35 9.97
N VAL A 64 4.50 -16.56 11.03
CA VAL A 64 3.44 -15.64 11.41
C VAL A 64 3.41 -14.49 10.41
N SER A 65 2.26 -14.21 9.80
CA SER A 65 2.14 -13.04 8.90
C SER A 65 2.17 -11.75 9.72
N PRO A 66 2.94 -10.72 9.33
CA PRO A 66 2.89 -9.45 10.03
C PRO A 66 1.51 -8.79 9.88
N ALA A 67 1.10 -8.01 10.88
CA ALA A 67 -0.09 -7.17 10.75
C ALA A 67 0.16 -6.06 9.73
N LEU A 68 -0.84 -5.77 8.90
CA LEU A 68 -0.80 -4.72 7.88
C LEU A 68 -2.03 -3.84 8.01
N SER A 69 -1.87 -2.55 7.77
CA SER A 69 -2.98 -1.59 7.72
C SER A 69 -2.76 -0.63 6.57
N TRP A 70 -3.85 -0.19 5.93
CA TRP A 70 -3.78 0.81 4.86
C TRP A 70 -4.90 1.83 4.94
N SER A 71 -4.64 2.99 4.38
CA SER A 71 -5.53 4.15 4.44
C SER A 71 -5.47 4.99 3.17
N ASN A 72 -6.49 5.83 2.99
CA ASN A 72 -6.60 6.80 1.91
C ASN A 72 -6.45 6.18 0.50
N PRO A 73 -7.18 5.10 0.17
CA PRO A 73 -7.13 4.55 -1.18
C PRO A 73 -7.61 5.61 -2.18
N PRO A 74 -7.12 5.57 -3.43
CA PRO A 74 -7.63 6.43 -4.49
C PRO A 74 -9.15 6.30 -4.67
N PRO A 75 -9.82 7.34 -5.18
CA PRO A 75 -11.22 7.25 -5.59
C PRO A 75 -11.46 6.07 -6.55
N ASP A 76 -12.68 5.53 -6.55
CA ASP A 76 -13.12 4.42 -7.40
C ASP A 76 -12.38 3.08 -7.14
N THR A 77 -11.68 2.95 -6.02
CA THR A 77 -11.12 1.67 -5.59
C THR A 77 -12.23 0.69 -5.23
N LYS A 78 -12.27 -0.46 -5.90
CA LYS A 78 -13.22 -1.53 -5.65
C LYS A 78 -12.59 -2.71 -4.93
N SER A 79 -11.31 -2.99 -5.21
CA SER A 79 -10.53 -4.00 -4.51
C SER A 79 -9.07 -3.63 -4.43
N PHE A 80 -8.32 -4.44 -3.65
CA PHE A 80 -6.86 -4.33 -3.61
C PHE A 80 -6.23 -5.64 -4.09
N ALA A 81 -5.00 -5.52 -4.59
CA ALA A 81 -4.05 -6.61 -4.75
C ALA A 81 -2.83 -6.34 -3.88
N LEU A 82 -2.25 -7.39 -3.29
CA LEU A 82 -1.07 -7.31 -2.44
C LEU A 82 -0.07 -8.39 -2.86
N MET A 83 1.17 -7.99 -3.05
CA MET A 83 2.29 -8.91 -3.31
C MET A 83 3.40 -8.71 -2.30
N VAL A 84 4.06 -9.79 -1.88
CA VAL A 84 5.31 -9.73 -1.11
C VAL A 84 6.41 -10.30 -1.98
N ILE A 85 7.38 -9.46 -2.34
CA ILE A 85 8.45 -9.79 -3.29
C ILE A 85 9.80 -9.61 -2.61
N ASP A 86 10.68 -10.61 -2.81
CA ASP A 86 12.10 -10.58 -2.49
C ASP A 86 12.88 -10.54 -3.81
N PRO A 87 13.44 -9.39 -4.22
CA PRO A 87 14.14 -9.26 -5.49
C PRO A 87 15.51 -9.97 -5.49
N GLU A 88 16.13 -10.17 -4.35
CA GLU A 88 17.42 -10.85 -4.21
C GLU A 88 17.29 -12.38 -4.31
N GLY A 89 16.12 -12.91 -3.92
CA GLY A 89 15.86 -14.35 -4.01
C GLY A 89 15.73 -14.81 -5.46
N ARG A 90 16.50 -15.82 -5.87
CA ARG A 90 16.53 -16.35 -7.25
C ARG A 90 16.75 -15.26 -8.31
N ALA A 91 17.64 -14.31 -8.02
CA ALA A 91 17.94 -13.22 -8.96
C ALA A 91 18.29 -13.75 -10.37
N PRO A 92 17.87 -13.06 -11.45
CA PRO A 92 17.19 -11.76 -11.47
C PRO A 92 15.65 -11.84 -11.37
N ALA A 93 15.06 -13.04 -11.30
CA ALA A 93 13.61 -13.22 -11.35
C ALA A 93 12.90 -12.76 -10.05
N GLY A 94 13.59 -12.80 -8.92
CA GLY A 94 13.00 -12.56 -7.61
C GLY A 94 12.16 -13.75 -7.10
N VAL A 95 11.72 -13.65 -5.86
CA VAL A 95 10.80 -14.61 -5.23
C VAL A 95 9.51 -13.90 -4.83
N ALA A 96 8.38 -14.39 -5.31
CA ALA A 96 7.08 -13.98 -4.80
C ALA A 96 6.74 -14.81 -3.55
N HIS A 97 6.78 -14.18 -2.39
CA HIS A 97 6.47 -14.81 -1.11
C HIS A 97 4.97 -14.90 -0.86
N TRP A 98 4.20 -13.96 -1.38
CA TRP A 98 2.75 -13.95 -1.30
C TRP A 98 2.16 -13.20 -2.49
N VAL A 99 1.04 -13.72 -3.00
CA VAL A 99 0.26 -13.12 -4.07
C VAL A 99 -1.21 -13.18 -3.65
N ALA A 100 -1.81 -12.04 -3.37
CA ALA A 100 -3.20 -11.90 -2.96
C ALA A 100 -3.89 -10.81 -3.77
N TYR A 101 -5.15 -11.01 -4.13
CA TYR A 101 -5.94 -10.03 -4.91
C TYR A 101 -7.43 -10.19 -4.60
N GLY A 102 -8.27 -9.36 -5.20
CA GLY A 102 -9.69 -9.37 -4.89
C GLY A 102 -9.98 -9.05 -3.42
N ILE A 103 -9.07 -8.36 -2.72
CA ILE A 103 -9.28 -7.88 -1.35
C ILE A 103 -10.33 -6.77 -1.43
N PRO A 104 -11.55 -6.93 -0.86
CA PRO A 104 -12.59 -5.91 -0.96
C PRO A 104 -12.14 -4.53 -0.44
N ALA A 105 -12.62 -3.44 -1.03
CA ALA A 105 -12.28 -2.07 -0.61
C ALA A 105 -12.67 -1.77 0.85
N SER A 106 -13.60 -2.54 1.43
CA SER A 106 -13.97 -2.45 2.85
C SER A 106 -12.93 -3.03 3.81
N VAL A 107 -12.00 -3.83 3.31
CA VAL A 107 -10.89 -4.37 4.11
C VAL A 107 -9.79 -3.32 4.17
N THR A 108 -9.38 -2.94 5.37
CA THR A 108 -8.37 -1.90 5.62
C THR A 108 -7.10 -2.44 6.26
N GLY A 109 -6.96 -3.76 6.34
CA GLY A 109 -5.79 -4.41 6.93
C GLY A 109 -5.98 -5.89 7.20
N PHE A 110 -4.91 -6.50 7.67
CA PHE A 110 -4.86 -7.87 8.17
C PHE A 110 -4.24 -7.86 9.57
N ALA A 111 -4.81 -8.62 10.50
CA ALA A 111 -4.24 -8.81 11.82
C ALA A 111 -2.97 -9.69 11.74
N GLU A 112 -2.12 -9.62 12.76
CA GLU A 112 -0.96 -10.51 12.90
C GLU A 112 -1.42 -11.98 12.88
N GLY A 113 -0.76 -12.79 12.06
CA GLY A 113 -1.07 -14.21 11.88
C GLY A 113 -2.28 -14.53 11.01
N GLU A 114 -3.12 -13.54 10.68
CA GLU A 114 -4.39 -13.76 9.98
C GLU A 114 -4.23 -14.42 8.60
N VAL A 115 -3.17 -14.08 7.89
CA VAL A 115 -2.93 -14.57 6.53
C VAL A 115 -1.77 -15.57 6.44
N SER A 116 -1.34 -16.12 7.58
CA SER A 116 -0.42 -17.27 7.65
C SER A 116 -1.05 -18.56 7.09
N SER A 117 -2.37 -18.58 6.95
CA SER A 117 -3.16 -19.65 6.33
C SER A 117 -4.18 -19.04 5.36
N ALA A 118 -4.98 -19.87 4.69
CA ALA A 118 -6.03 -19.41 3.80
C ALA A 118 -7.04 -18.51 4.54
N SER A 119 -7.45 -17.42 3.90
CA SER A 119 -8.44 -16.46 4.42
C SER A 119 -9.50 -16.21 3.34
N ASN A 120 -10.73 -15.90 3.77
CA ASN A 120 -11.83 -15.52 2.90
C ASN A 120 -11.84 -14.02 2.55
N LYS A 121 -10.88 -13.26 3.05
CA LYS A 121 -10.76 -11.82 2.78
C LYS A 121 -10.06 -11.50 1.45
N TYR A 122 -9.53 -12.50 0.76
CA TYR A 122 -8.84 -12.33 -0.51
C TYR A 122 -8.87 -13.60 -1.35
N VAL A 123 -8.58 -13.46 -2.62
CA VAL A 123 -8.30 -14.56 -3.54
C VAL A 123 -6.80 -14.85 -3.51
N GLY A 124 -6.43 -16.09 -3.15
CA GLY A 124 -5.03 -16.52 -3.12
C GLY A 124 -4.49 -16.82 -4.53
N GLY A 125 -3.37 -16.19 -4.86
CA GLY A 125 -2.56 -16.52 -6.03
C GLY A 125 -1.52 -17.62 -5.73
N LYS A 126 -0.65 -17.88 -6.69
CA LYS A 126 0.49 -18.79 -6.54
C LYS A 126 1.75 -18.00 -6.23
N SER A 127 2.27 -18.14 -5.02
CA SER A 127 3.64 -17.73 -4.70
C SER A 127 4.66 -18.57 -5.46
N THR A 128 5.93 -18.21 -5.41
CA THR A 128 7.02 -19.04 -5.99
C THR A 128 7.09 -20.46 -5.40
N MET A 129 6.54 -20.65 -4.18
CA MET A 129 6.40 -21.94 -3.51
C MET A 129 5.02 -22.59 -3.76
N SER A 130 4.21 -22.04 -4.69
CA SER A 130 2.83 -22.49 -4.99
C SER A 130 1.86 -22.43 -3.80
N LEU A 131 2.12 -21.55 -2.82
CA LEU A 131 1.26 -21.34 -1.66
C LEU A 131 0.32 -20.15 -1.91
N PRO A 132 -0.97 -20.24 -1.49
CA PRO A 132 -1.95 -19.18 -1.69
C PRO A 132 -1.95 -18.12 -0.56
N ASN A 133 -1.19 -18.33 0.50
CA ASN A 133 -1.10 -17.49 1.70
C ASN A 133 0.31 -16.98 1.92
N TYR A 134 0.47 -16.12 2.91
CA TYR A 134 1.77 -15.56 3.29
C TYR A 134 2.79 -16.65 3.56
N MET A 135 3.98 -16.46 2.99
CA MET A 135 5.18 -17.22 3.29
C MET A 135 6.31 -16.26 3.63
N GLY A 136 6.83 -16.35 4.83
CA GLY A 136 7.87 -15.47 5.32
C GLY A 136 9.25 -15.72 4.69
N PRO A 137 10.23 -14.87 5.01
CA PRO A 137 11.62 -15.02 4.62
C PRO A 137 12.19 -16.42 4.84
N CYS A 138 13.01 -16.88 3.92
CA CYS A 138 13.83 -18.10 4.09
C CYS A 138 15.24 -17.83 3.54
N THR A 139 15.84 -16.73 3.99
CA THR A 139 17.13 -16.25 3.52
C THR A 139 18.26 -17.19 3.96
N PRO A 140 19.15 -17.64 3.06
CA PRO A 140 20.35 -18.38 3.44
C PRO A 140 21.25 -17.57 4.39
N PRO A 141 22.10 -18.21 5.20
CA PRO A 141 23.06 -17.48 6.00
C PRO A 141 24.15 -16.83 5.13
N ASN A 142 24.74 -15.76 5.64
CA ASN A 142 25.92 -15.09 5.07
C ASN A 142 25.74 -14.50 3.65
N VAL A 143 24.48 -14.22 3.23
CA VAL A 143 24.17 -13.55 1.93
C VAL A 143 23.77 -12.09 2.10
N GLY A 144 23.81 -11.54 3.33
CA GLY A 144 23.35 -10.19 3.64
C GLY A 144 21.86 -10.12 3.90
N PHE A 145 21.33 -8.90 3.92
CA PHE A 145 19.91 -8.67 4.04
C PHE A 145 19.23 -8.77 2.69
N HIS A 146 18.09 -9.46 2.65
CA HIS A 146 17.12 -9.42 1.57
C HIS A 146 16.01 -8.43 1.92
N HIS A 147 15.39 -7.82 0.89
CA HIS A 147 14.32 -6.85 0.99
C HIS A 147 12.97 -7.50 0.67
N TYR A 148 12.13 -7.62 1.67
CA TYR A 148 10.77 -8.16 1.51
C TYR A 148 9.82 -6.99 1.32
N THR A 149 9.55 -6.67 0.06
CA THR A 149 8.69 -5.54 -0.32
C THR A 149 7.24 -5.97 -0.35
N PHE A 150 6.43 -5.39 0.54
CA PHE A 150 4.98 -5.52 0.57
C PHE A 150 4.41 -4.43 -0.32
N ILE A 151 3.84 -4.80 -1.47
CA ILE A 151 3.30 -3.89 -2.48
C ILE A 151 1.79 -4.01 -2.47
N LEU A 152 1.09 -2.93 -2.09
CA LEU A 152 -0.36 -2.84 -2.11
C LEU A 152 -0.80 -1.98 -3.29
N MET A 153 -1.69 -2.51 -4.12
CA MET A 153 -2.26 -1.85 -5.30
C MET A 153 -3.77 -1.71 -5.13
N ALA A 154 -4.28 -0.49 -5.28
CA ALA A 154 -5.71 -0.20 -5.35
C ALA A 154 -6.18 -0.38 -6.79
N THR A 155 -7.30 -1.09 -7.00
CA THR A 155 -7.79 -1.42 -8.34
C THR A 155 -9.27 -1.07 -8.51
N ASP A 156 -9.72 -0.87 -9.76
CA ASP A 156 -11.14 -0.71 -10.11
C ASP A 156 -11.82 -2.03 -10.49
N LEU A 157 -11.13 -3.17 -10.29
CA LEU A 157 -11.70 -4.49 -10.49
C LEU A 157 -12.57 -4.89 -9.31
N GLU A 158 -13.71 -5.53 -9.59
CA GLU A 158 -14.53 -6.14 -8.53
C GLU A 158 -13.75 -7.26 -7.83
N PRO A 159 -13.98 -7.52 -6.53
CA PRO A 159 -13.24 -8.55 -5.78
C PRO A 159 -13.28 -9.95 -6.40
N THR A 160 -14.33 -10.24 -7.16
CA THR A 160 -14.54 -11.55 -7.82
C THR A 160 -14.15 -11.56 -9.30
N ALA A 161 -13.53 -10.50 -9.82
CA ALA A 161 -13.26 -10.36 -11.26
C ALA A 161 -12.18 -11.32 -11.76
N LEU A 162 -11.26 -11.74 -10.90
CA LEU A 162 -10.10 -12.57 -11.28
C LEU A 162 -10.21 -13.99 -10.73
N ALA A 163 -9.82 -14.96 -11.55
CA ALA A 163 -9.83 -16.37 -11.17
C ALA A 163 -8.78 -16.67 -10.07
N PRO A 164 -9.02 -17.67 -9.19
CA PRO A 164 -8.04 -18.08 -8.19
C PRO A 164 -6.76 -18.68 -8.79
N GLY A 165 -5.65 -18.56 -8.08
CA GLY A 165 -4.41 -19.26 -8.39
C GLY A 165 -3.55 -18.61 -9.47
N MET A 166 -3.72 -17.29 -9.75
CA MET A 166 -2.82 -16.56 -10.65
C MET A 166 -1.42 -16.48 -10.08
N THR A 167 -0.41 -16.60 -10.92
CA THR A 167 0.98 -16.27 -10.61
C THR A 167 1.15 -14.75 -10.51
N ARG A 168 2.32 -14.30 -10.03
CA ARG A 168 2.68 -12.88 -10.03
C ARG A 168 2.58 -12.26 -11.44
N GLU A 169 3.10 -12.97 -12.44
CA GLU A 169 3.15 -12.51 -13.84
C GLU A 169 1.73 -12.41 -14.44
N GLU A 170 0.90 -13.41 -14.26
CA GLU A 170 -0.51 -13.42 -14.71
C GLU A 170 -1.30 -12.31 -14.02
N LEU A 171 -1.12 -12.12 -12.70
CA LEU A 171 -1.78 -11.04 -11.97
C LEU A 171 -1.30 -9.67 -12.45
N THR A 172 0.01 -9.48 -12.66
CA THR A 172 0.56 -8.22 -13.16
C THR A 172 -0.03 -7.86 -14.52
N GLN A 173 -0.17 -8.84 -15.41
CA GLN A 173 -0.80 -8.64 -16.72
C GLN A 173 -2.29 -8.30 -16.57
N ALA A 174 -3.04 -9.01 -15.73
CA ALA A 174 -4.46 -8.78 -15.50
C ALA A 174 -4.74 -7.40 -14.84
N LEU A 175 -3.81 -6.85 -14.07
CA LEU A 175 -3.93 -5.54 -13.46
C LEU A 175 -3.55 -4.37 -14.38
N THR A 176 -3.05 -4.64 -15.59
CA THR A 176 -2.66 -3.58 -16.53
C THR A 176 -3.86 -2.72 -16.91
N GLY A 177 -3.76 -1.41 -16.66
CA GLY A 177 -4.84 -0.43 -16.88
C GLY A 177 -5.90 -0.36 -15.75
N HIS A 178 -5.83 -1.23 -14.75
CA HIS A 178 -6.78 -1.29 -13.64
C HIS A 178 -6.25 -0.74 -12.30
N VAL A 179 -4.94 -0.49 -12.19
CA VAL A 179 -4.33 0.06 -10.97
C VAL A 179 -4.60 1.57 -10.87
N LYS A 180 -5.26 1.99 -9.79
CA LYS A 180 -5.56 3.41 -9.48
C LYS A 180 -4.46 4.07 -8.64
N GLY A 181 -3.69 3.30 -7.91
CA GLY A 181 -2.56 3.73 -7.11
C GLY A 181 -1.87 2.56 -6.44
N SER A 182 -0.64 2.76 -6.04
CA SER A 182 0.14 1.76 -5.32
C SER A 182 0.94 2.39 -4.18
N THR A 183 1.22 1.59 -3.18
CA THR A 183 2.05 1.94 -2.03
C THR A 183 2.79 0.71 -1.55
N GLY A 184 3.87 0.88 -0.82
CA GLY A 184 4.64 -0.25 -0.31
C GLY A 184 5.40 0.07 0.96
N ILE A 185 5.80 -1.01 1.65
CA ILE A 185 6.68 -0.96 2.82
C ILE A 185 7.65 -2.15 2.74
N VAL A 186 8.85 -1.98 3.27
CA VAL A 186 9.93 -2.96 3.17
C VAL A 186 10.30 -3.49 4.55
N GLY A 187 10.27 -4.81 4.69
CA GLY A 187 10.91 -5.49 5.81
C GLY A 187 12.23 -6.12 5.37
N LEU A 188 13.24 -6.09 6.22
CA LEU A 188 14.55 -6.69 5.95
C LEU A 188 14.67 -8.02 6.69
N PHE A 189 15.30 -9.00 6.09
CA PHE A 189 15.73 -10.18 6.83
C PHE A 189 17.04 -10.74 6.25
N GLY A 190 17.94 -11.06 7.15
CA GLY A 190 19.22 -11.70 6.87
C GLY A 190 19.78 -12.31 8.15
N ARG A 191 20.71 -13.23 8.03
CA ARG A 191 21.34 -13.88 9.18
C ARG A 191 22.80 -14.23 8.89
N SER A 192 23.62 -14.22 9.91
CA SER A 192 25.01 -14.63 9.83
C SER A 192 25.20 -16.14 9.95
N GLU A 193 24.28 -16.85 10.63
CA GLU A 193 24.26 -18.34 10.79
C GLU A 193 22.84 -18.83 11.08
#